data_9dacde6bc657d36e22386c62f7e833e7
#
_entry.id   9dacde6bc657d36e22386c62f7e833e7
#
_cell.length_a   1.000
_cell.length_b   1.000
_cell.length_c   1.000
_cell.angle_alpha   90.00
_cell.angle_beta   90.00
_cell.angle_gamma   90.00
#
_symmetry.space_group_name_H-M   'P 1'
#
loop_
_entity.id
_entity.type
_entity.pdbx_description
1 polymer ?
#
loop_
_entity_poly.entity_id
_entity_poly.type
_entity_poly.pdbx_seq_one_letter_code
_entity_poly.pdbx_strand_id
1 'polypeptide(L)'
;AVILTPEMVRPGMHLNAVGGDCPGKTELHADILLRPDARVVVEFEPQSRIEGEIQQMPEDFKVAEFADVLKGAASGRASPEEVTIFDSVGFALEDYSALRYLYKLQLADAAGRRQIDLVPHLDNPKDLFGLLAPAAARTVMASRPETLTEMALDDHSR
;
A
#
# COMPACT_ATOMS: atom_id res chain seq x y z
N ALA A 1 -4.70 16.97 8.22
CA ALA A 1 -5.41 17.59 9.36
C ALA A 1 -5.73 16.53 10.38
N VAL A 2 -5.47 16.79 11.65
CA VAL A 2 -5.82 15.89 12.77
C VAL A 2 -7.33 15.60 12.74
N ILE A 3 -7.68 14.32 12.75
CA ILE A 3 -9.07 13.86 12.73
C ILE A 3 -9.47 13.14 14.02
N LEU A 4 -8.50 12.62 14.78
CA LEU A 4 -8.72 12.00 16.09
C LEU A 4 -8.04 12.83 17.18
N THR A 5 -8.82 13.12 18.25
CA THR A 5 -8.34 13.82 19.43
C THR A 5 -8.29 12.88 20.65
N PRO A 6 -7.51 13.21 21.71
CA PRO A 6 -7.35 12.34 22.88
C PRO A 6 -8.67 11.93 23.55
N GLU A 7 -9.66 12.82 23.55
CA GLU A 7 -10.98 12.60 24.18
C GLU A 7 -11.80 11.50 23.46
N MET A 8 -11.47 11.23 22.20
CA MET A 8 -12.12 10.19 21.41
C MET A 8 -11.56 8.79 21.71
N VAL A 9 -10.35 8.72 22.30
CA VAL A 9 -9.62 7.45 22.52
C VAL A 9 -9.88 6.89 23.89
N ARG A 10 -10.45 5.70 23.96
CA ARG A 10 -10.77 4.97 25.19
C ARG A 10 -9.79 3.81 25.39
N PRO A 11 -9.57 3.37 26.66
CA PRO A 11 -8.80 2.16 26.94
C PRO A 11 -9.28 0.96 26.11
N GLY A 12 -8.35 0.13 25.68
CA GLY A 12 -8.62 -1.07 24.90
C GLY A 12 -8.84 -0.86 23.40
N MET A 13 -8.88 0.38 22.93
CA MET A 13 -9.01 0.65 21.49
C MET A 13 -7.78 0.20 20.70
N HIS A 14 -8.02 -0.14 19.44
CA HIS A 14 -6.99 -0.27 18.42
C HIS A 14 -7.22 0.76 17.33
N LEU A 15 -6.17 1.49 16.97
CA LEU A 15 -6.19 2.52 15.96
C LEU A 15 -5.27 2.10 14.80
N ASN A 16 -5.82 2.06 13.59
CA ASN A 16 -5.03 1.98 12.37
C ASN A 16 -4.90 3.38 11.79
N ALA A 17 -3.72 3.97 11.88
CA ALA A 17 -3.41 5.25 11.28
C ALA A 17 -2.74 5.00 9.92
N VAL A 18 -3.50 5.11 8.86
CA VAL A 18 -3.08 4.75 7.49
C VAL A 18 -3.15 5.94 6.52
N GLY A 19 -3.59 7.08 7.00
CA GLY A 19 -3.77 8.27 6.15
C GLY A 19 -2.60 9.24 6.18
N GLY A 20 -1.64 9.08 7.09
CA GLY A 20 -0.35 9.75 7.06
C GLY A 20 0.53 9.11 5.99
N ASP A 21 0.80 9.83 4.90
CA ASP A 21 1.50 9.32 3.71
C ASP A 21 2.49 10.34 3.13
N CYS A 22 2.75 11.42 3.87
CA CYS A 22 3.72 12.43 3.47
C CYS A 22 4.14 13.30 4.66
N PRO A 23 5.30 13.97 4.56
CA PRO A 23 5.76 14.89 5.59
C PRO A 23 4.74 15.99 5.91
N GLY A 24 4.50 16.21 7.22
CA GLY A 24 3.57 17.22 7.73
C GLY A 24 2.09 16.81 7.72
N LYS A 25 1.74 15.60 7.27
CA LYS A 25 0.38 15.07 7.29
C LYS A 25 0.22 14.02 8.38
N THR A 26 -0.63 14.30 9.37
CA THR A 26 -0.97 13.40 10.46
C THR A 26 -2.48 13.36 10.69
N GLU A 27 -2.99 12.23 11.15
CA GLU A 27 -4.39 11.99 11.45
C GLU A 27 -4.67 12.03 12.95
N LEU A 28 -3.69 11.62 13.76
CA LEU A 28 -3.81 11.56 15.21
C LEU A 28 -3.23 12.82 15.87
N HIS A 29 -3.89 13.30 16.93
CA HIS A 29 -3.26 14.28 17.81
C HIS A 29 -2.05 13.65 18.52
N ALA A 30 -0.95 14.40 18.64
CA ALA A 30 0.29 13.92 19.24
C ALA A 30 0.12 13.30 20.64
N ASP A 31 -0.76 13.86 21.47
CA ASP A 31 -1.03 13.37 22.82
C ASP A 31 -1.64 11.95 22.84
N ILE A 32 -2.18 11.46 21.74
CA ILE A 32 -2.64 10.07 21.65
C ILE A 32 -1.46 9.11 21.68
N LEU A 33 -0.36 9.45 20.99
CA LEU A 33 0.86 8.64 20.97
C LEU A 33 1.60 8.71 22.30
N LEU A 34 1.48 9.85 23.03
CA LEU A 34 2.13 10.10 24.32
C LEU A 34 1.38 9.51 25.51
N ARG A 35 0.24 8.88 25.31
CA ARG A 35 -0.53 8.26 26.40
C ARG A 35 0.30 7.16 27.09
N PRO A 36 0.28 7.08 28.43
CA PRO A 36 1.03 6.06 29.17
C PRO A 36 0.50 4.64 28.94
N ASP A 37 -0.74 4.50 28.48
CA ASP A 37 -1.40 3.25 28.15
C ASP A 37 -1.37 2.96 26.63
N ALA A 38 -0.66 3.75 25.83
CA ALA A 38 -0.53 3.55 24.39
C ALA A 38 0.72 2.72 24.04
N ARG A 39 0.53 1.83 23.09
CA ARG A 39 1.60 1.12 22.39
C ARG A 39 1.57 1.45 20.92
N VAL A 40 2.66 1.99 20.41
CA VAL A 40 2.81 2.33 19.01
C VAL A 40 3.63 1.26 18.30
N VAL A 41 3.05 0.72 17.24
CA VAL A 41 3.69 -0.23 16.33
C VAL A 41 3.73 0.42 14.94
N VAL A 42 4.87 0.34 14.28
CA VAL A 42 5.10 0.90 12.93
C VAL A 42 5.43 -0.22 11.96
N GLU A 43 5.19 -0.01 10.69
CA GLU A 43 5.61 -0.96 9.64
C GLU A 43 7.12 -0.96 9.47
N PHE A 44 7.69 0.24 9.27
CA PHE A 44 9.12 0.45 9.07
C PHE A 44 9.50 1.80 9.67
N GLU A 45 10.20 1.78 10.80
CA GLU A 45 10.48 2.98 11.61
C GLU A 45 11.12 4.13 10.82
N PRO A 46 12.15 3.90 9.99
CA PRO A 46 12.79 5.01 9.25
C PRO A 46 11.84 5.78 8.34
N GLN A 47 10.85 5.12 7.74
CA GLN A 47 9.87 5.77 6.88
C GLN A 47 8.75 6.41 7.70
N SER A 48 8.24 5.73 8.73
CA SER A 48 7.21 6.31 9.61
C SER A 48 7.69 7.57 10.33
N ARG A 49 9.01 7.70 10.59
CA ARG A 49 9.61 8.94 11.11
C ARG A 49 9.49 10.13 10.17
N ILE A 50 9.35 9.89 8.87
CA ILE A 50 9.27 10.95 7.85
C ILE A 50 7.81 11.24 7.47
N GLU A 51 7.00 10.21 7.36
CA GLU A 51 5.68 10.28 6.72
C GLU A 51 4.52 9.81 7.61
N GLY A 52 4.80 8.99 8.64
CA GLY A 52 3.79 8.42 9.53
C GLY A 52 3.40 9.34 10.69
N GLU A 53 2.59 8.83 11.60
CA GLU A 53 2.15 9.57 12.79
C GLU A 53 3.31 9.93 13.73
N ILE A 54 4.34 9.05 13.80
CA ILE A 54 5.50 9.28 14.67
C ILE A 54 6.46 10.37 14.18
N GLN A 55 6.24 10.95 12.99
CA GLN A 55 6.95 12.16 12.56
C GLN A 55 6.78 13.33 13.54
N GLN A 56 5.69 13.32 14.36
CA GLN A 56 5.41 14.31 15.39
C GLN A 56 6.22 14.11 16.68
N MET A 57 6.87 12.94 16.81
CA MET A 57 7.54 12.51 18.04
C MET A 57 9.04 12.80 17.98
N PRO A 58 9.68 12.98 19.16
CA PRO A 58 11.13 13.11 19.22
C PRO A 58 11.81 11.80 18.76
N GLU A 59 13.09 11.89 18.36
CA GLU A 59 13.84 10.76 17.80
C GLU A 59 13.96 9.58 18.76
N ASP A 60 13.98 9.84 20.08
CA ASP A 60 14.07 8.82 21.12
C ASP A 60 12.72 8.20 21.52
N PHE A 61 11.63 8.62 20.91
CA PHE A 61 10.31 8.02 21.13
C PHE A 61 10.30 6.55 20.75
N LYS A 62 9.89 5.68 21.70
CA LYS A 62 9.96 4.23 21.51
C LYS A 62 8.77 3.69 20.75
N VAL A 63 9.05 2.93 19.72
CA VAL A 63 8.09 2.17 18.92
C VAL A 63 8.54 0.71 18.78
N ALA A 64 7.65 -0.16 18.34
CA ALA A 64 7.99 -1.51 17.91
C ALA A 64 7.74 -1.62 16.40
N GLU A 65 8.60 -2.33 15.69
CA GLU A 65 8.32 -2.67 14.29
C GLU A 65 7.35 -3.85 14.23
N PHE A 66 6.41 -3.79 13.28
CA PHE A 66 5.42 -4.84 13.09
C PHE A 66 6.06 -6.20 12.76
N ALA A 67 7.17 -6.20 12.05
CA ALA A 67 7.95 -7.40 11.77
C ALA A 67 8.43 -8.10 13.05
N ASP A 68 8.78 -7.34 14.09
CA ASP A 68 9.23 -7.90 15.38
C ASP A 68 8.05 -8.43 16.19
N VAL A 69 6.88 -7.82 16.08
CA VAL A 69 5.65 -8.36 16.69
C VAL A 69 5.30 -9.71 16.03
N LEU A 70 5.38 -9.81 14.71
CA LEU A 70 5.12 -11.06 13.99
C LEU A 70 6.11 -12.18 14.33
N LYS A 71 7.36 -11.83 14.58
CA LYS A 71 8.41 -12.79 15.01
C LYS A 71 8.31 -13.15 16.50
N GLY A 72 7.49 -12.47 17.28
CA GLY A 72 7.40 -12.61 18.73
C GLY A 72 8.55 -11.96 19.48
N ALA A 73 9.37 -11.12 18.83
CA ALA A 73 10.45 -10.37 19.45
C ALA A 73 9.95 -9.14 20.21
N ALA A 74 8.79 -8.60 19.79
CA ALA A 74 8.09 -7.53 20.48
C ALA A 74 6.65 -7.94 20.79
N SER A 75 6.08 -7.38 21.86
CA SER A 75 4.69 -7.59 22.21
C SER A 75 3.77 -6.71 21.36
N GLY A 76 2.68 -7.28 20.85
CA GLY A 76 1.64 -6.52 20.17
C GLY A 76 0.78 -5.75 21.18
N ARG A 77 0.01 -6.46 22.02
CA ARG A 77 -0.84 -5.90 23.08
C ARG A 77 -0.52 -6.59 24.38
N ALA A 78 -0.29 -5.81 25.44
CA ALA A 78 0.10 -6.35 26.75
C ALA A 78 -1.10 -6.54 27.68
N SER A 79 -2.17 -5.73 27.57
CA SER A 79 -3.38 -5.86 28.37
C SER A 79 -4.64 -5.51 27.57
N PRO A 80 -5.84 -5.93 28.01
CA PRO A 80 -7.10 -5.56 27.37
C PRO A 80 -7.35 -4.05 27.35
N GLU A 81 -6.82 -3.31 28.30
CA GLU A 81 -7.00 -1.86 28.46
C GLU A 81 -5.99 -1.04 27.65
N GLU A 82 -4.89 -1.67 27.20
CA GLU A 82 -3.86 -0.98 26.43
C GLU A 82 -4.42 -0.46 25.10
N VAL A 83 -4.16 0.79 24.80
CA VAL A 83 -4.46 1.38 23.47
C VAL A 83 -3.33 1.00 22.52
N THR A 84 -3.66 0.32 21.44
CA THR A 84 -2.66 -0.02 20.42
C THR A 84 -2.86 0.82 19.17
N ILE A 85 -1.78 1.35 18.63
CA ILE A 85 -1.74 2.22 17.46
C ILE A 85 -0.84 1.55 16.43
N PHE A 86 -1.37 1.30 15.24
CA PHE A 86 -0.59 0.84 14.10
C PHE A 86 -0.42 2.01 13.14
N ASP A 87 0.81 2.52 13.05
CA ASP A 87 1.20 3.62 12.18
C ASP A 87 1.77 3.02 10.88
N SER A 88 0.94 3.03 9.85
CA SER A 88 1.19 2.37 8.57
C SER A 88 1.21 3.41 7.47
N VAL A 89 2.33 3.54 6.80
CA VAL A 89 2.52 4.45 5.66
C VAL A 89 2.58 3.70 4.32
N GLY A 90 2.68 2.37 4.39
CA GLY A 90 2.90 1.50 3.24
C GLY A 90 4.30 1.68 2.64
N PHE A 91 4.88 0.62 2.13
CA PHE A 91 6.15 0.70 1.41
C PHE A 91 6.25 -0.37 0.32
N ALA A 92 6.98 -0.06 -0.74
CA ALA A 92 7.03 -0.86 -1.97
C ALA A 92 7.40 -2.34 -1.78
N LEU A 93 8.05 -2.70 -0.66
CA LEU A 93 8.39 -4.08 -0.35
C LEU A 93 7.16 -4.94 -0.03
N GLU A 94 6.10 -4.33 0.48
CA GLU A 94 4.81 -5.02 0.72
C GLU A 94 4.15 -5.38 -0.60
N ASP A 95 4.04 -4.42 -1.53
CA ASP A 95 3.50 -4.66 -2.87
C ASP A 95 4.31 -5.72 -3.60
N TYR A 96 5.64 -5.62 -3.56
CA TYR A 96 6.53 -6.62 -4.14
C TYR A 96 6.30 -8.02 -3.55
N SER A 97 6.13 -8.11 -2.23
CA SER A 97 5.95 -9.38 -1.53
C SER A 97 4.60 -10.02 -1.88
N ALA A 98 3.53 -9.21 -1.92
CA ALA A 98 2.19 -9.63 -2.32
C ALA A 98 2.18 -10.10 -3.78
N LEU A 99 2.75 -9.31 -4.70
CA LEU A 99 2.85 -9.65 -6.12
C LEU A 99 3.68 -10.93 -6.34
N ARG A 100 4.79 -11.06 -5.62
CA ARG A 100 5.62 -12.28 -5.69
C ARG A 100 4.88 -13.51 -5.20
N TYR A 101 4.08 -13.38 -4.13
CA TYR A 101 3.25 -14.47 -3.64
C TYR A 101 2.18 -14.87 -4.66
N LEU A 102 1.43 -13.91 -5.19
CA LEU A 102 0.42 -14.13 -6.23
C LEU A 102 1.03 -14.75 -7.49
N TYR A 103 2.19 -14.29 -7.90
CA TYR A 103 2.91 -14.86 -9.04
C TYR A 103 3.25 -16.34 -8.82
N LYS A 104 3.71 -16.72 -7.62
CA LYS A 104 3.98 -18.12 -7.27
C LYS A 104 2.71 -18.98 -7.31
N LEU A 105 1.59 -18.47 -6.79
CA LEU A 105 0.30 -19.16 -6.85
C LEU A 105 -0.13 -19.38 -8.30
N GLN A 106 0.00 -18.35 -9.14
CA GLN A 106 -0.32 -18.44 -10.56
C GLN A 106 0.58 -19.44 -11.32
N LEU A 107 1.85 -19.57 -10.95
CA LEU A 107 2.73 -20.59 -11.55
C LEU A 107 2.27 -22.01 -11.21
N ALA A 108 1.70 -22.22 -10.03
CA ALA A 108 1.18 -23.52 -9.60
C ALA A 108 -0.14 -23.89 -10.29
N ASP A 109 -0.97 -22.90 -10.67
CA ASP A 109 -2.24 -23.10 -11.38
C ASP A 109 -2.18 -22.53 -12.80
N ALA A 110 -1.70 -23.35 -13.73
CA ALA A 110 -1.56 -22.96 -15.13
C ALA A 110 -2.92 -22.80 -15.86
N ALA A 111 -3.98 -23.44 -15.37
CA ALA A 111 -5.30 -23.45 -16.03
C ALA A 111 -6.06 -22.14 -15.86
N GLY A 112 -5.76 -21.36 -14.81
CA GLY A 112 -6.44 -20.09 -14.51
C GLY A 112 -5.77 -18.84 -15.12
N ARG A 113 -4.70 -18.99 -15.88
CA ARG A 113 -3.96 -17.85 -16.43
C ARG A 113 -4.76 -17.10 -17.48
N ARG A 114 -4.92 -15.82 -17.25
CA ARG A 114 -5.41 -14.88 -18.26
C ARG A 114 -4.32 -13.87 -18.54
N GLN A 115 -4.02 -13.66 -19.81
CA GLN A 115 -3.20 -12.54 -20.23
C GLN A 115 -4.12 -11.33 -20.42
N ILE A 116 -3.81 -10.25 -19.73
CA ILE A 116 -4.51 -8.97 -19.86
C ILE A 116 -3.50 -7.94 -20.33
N ASP A 117 -3.91 -7.13 -21.28
CA ASP A 117 -3.14 -5.95 -21.63
C ASP A 117 -3.34 -4.89 -20.54
N LEU A 118 -2.25 -4.53 -19.85
CA LEU A 118 -2.28 -3.52 -18.79
C LEU A 118 -2.36 -2.09 -19.34
N VAL A 119 -2.09 -1.92 -20.62
CA VAL A 119 -2.28 -0.63 -21.30
C VAL A 119 -3.48 -0.77 -22.24
N PRO A 120 -4.71 -0.51 -21.75
CA PRO A 120 -5.88 -0.64 -22.57
C PRO A 120 -5.83 0.39 -23.72
N HIS A 121 -6.01 -0.08 -24.94
CA HIS A 121 -6.23 0.79 -26.09
C HIS A 121 -7.65 1.38 -25.96
N LEU A 122 -7.74 2.56 -25.39
CA LEU A 122 -8.97 3.32 -25.30
C LEU A 122 -8.95 4.39 -26.38
N ASP A 123 -9.97 4.45 -27.21
CA ASP A 123 -10.18 5.55 -28.15
C ASP A 123 -10.35 6.88 -27.42
N ASN A 124 -10.88 6.81 -26.20
CA ASN A 124 -10.95 7.91 -25.24
C ASN A 124 -10.29 7.48 -23.91
N PRO A 125 -9.09 8.00 -23.57
CA PRO A 125 -8.41 7.64 -22.32
C PRO A 125 -9.15 8.10 -21.06
N LYS A 126 -10.19 8.92 -21.18
CA LYS A 126 -11.05 9.33 -20.06
C LYS A 126 -12.27 8.41 -19.85
N ASP A 127 -12.54 7.51 -20.79
CA ASP A 127 -13.63 6.54 -20.69
C ASP A 127 -13.18 5.25 -20.01
N LEU A 128 -13.02 5.32 -18.69
CA LEU A 128 -12.70 4.14 -17.88
C LEU A 128 -13.86 3.13 -17.83
N PHE A 129 -15.09 3.57 -18.05
CA PHE A 129 -16.27 2.69 -18.07
C PHE A 129 -16.31 1.79 -19.31
N GLY A 130 -15.71 2.20 -20.41
CA GLY A 130 -15.53 1.35 -21.59
C GLY A 130 -14.77 0.06 -21.30
N LEU A 131 -13.94 0.02 -20.24
CA LEU A 131 -13.26 -1.19 -19.79
C LEU A 131 -14.21 -2.24 -19.21
N LEU A 132 -15.37 -1.82 -18.71
CA LEU A 132 -16.39 -2.69 -18.14
C LEU A 132 -17.35 -3.25 -19.20
N ALA A 133 -17.24 -2.81 -20.46
CA ALA A 133 -18.08 -3.31 -21.55
C ALA A 133 -17.83 -4.81 -21.76
N PRO A 134 -18.89 -5.62 -22.05
CA PRO A 134 -18.77 -7.03 -22.32
C PRO A 134 -17.75 -7.32 -23.42
N ALA A 135 -17.01 -8.42 -23.31
CA ALA A 135 -15.95 -8.81 -24.27
C ALA A 135 -16.43 -8.88 -25.73
N ALA A 136 -17.71 -9.16 -25.97
CA ALA A 136 -18.33 -9.14 -27.31
C ALA A 136 -18.30 -7.75 -27.97
N ALA A 137 -18.34 -6.67 -27.20
CA ALA A 137 -18.25 -5.31 -27.73
C ALA A 137 -16.79 -4.90 -28.03
N ARG A 138 -15.79 -5.59 -27.49
CA ARG A 138 -14.36 -5.32 -27.72
C ARG A 138 -13.82 -6.01 -28.97
N THR A 139 -14.43 -7.10 -29.42
CA THR A 139 -13.94 -7.91 -30.55
C THR A 139 -14.07 -7.18 -31.91
N VAL A 140 -14.94 -6.19 -32.02
CA VAL A 140 -15.11 -5.41 -33.25
C VAL A 140 -13.97 -4.40 -33.47
N MET A 141 -13.18 -4.07 -32.44
CA MET A 141 -12.08 -3.11 -32.56
C MET A 141 -10.67 -3.75 -32.68
N ALA A 142 -10.57 -5.07 -32.57
CA ALA A 142 -9.29 -5.79 -32.63
C ALA A 142 -8.82 -6.13 -34.07
N SER A 143 -9.51 -5.66 -35.11
CA SER A 143 -9.09 -5.82 -36.51
C SER A 143 -8.35 -4.59 -37.02
N ARG A 144 -7.23 -4.24 -36.43
CA ARG A 144 -6.27 -3.34 -37.08
C ARG A 144 -5.09 -4.20 -37.56
N PRO A 145 -4.70 -4.10 -38.86
CA PRO A 145 -3.64 -4.94 -39.41
C PRO A 145 -2.30 -4.63 -38.78
N GLU A 146 -1.56 -5.69 -38.47
CA GLU A 146 -0.14 -5.68 -38.10
C GLU A 146 0.69 -5.07 -39.26
N THR A 147 0.95 -3.77 -39.24
CA THR A 147 1.89 -3.14 -40.17
C THR A 147 2.62 -1.99 -39.46
N LEU A 148 3.44 -2.30 -38.49
CA LEU A 148 4.47 -1.37 -37.98
C LEU A 148 5.71 -2.09 -37.38
N THR A 149 5.96 -3.36 -37.72
CA THR A 149 7.14 -4.08 -37.17
C THR A 149 8.27 -4.29 -38.20
N GLU A 150 8.17 -3.76 -39.40
CA GLU A 150 9.21 -3.98 -40.45
C GLU A 150 9.99 -2.74 -40.91
N MET A 151 9.93 -1.62 -40.21
CA MET A 151 10.67 -0.41 -40.63
C MET A 151 11.73 0.12 -39.65
N ALA A 152 12.26 -0.70 -38.76
CA ALA A 152 13.29 -0.23 -37.80
C ALA A 152 14.50 -1.16 -37.65
N LEU A 153 14.94 -1.88 -38.70
CA LEU A 153 16.17 -2.68 -38.64
C LEU A 153 16.97 -2.65 -39.98
N ASP A 154 17.14 -1.48 -40.58
CA ASP A 154 18.11 -1.35 -41.66
C ASP A 154 18.65 0.10 -41.73
N ASP A 155 19.48 0.49 -40.77
CA ASP A 155 20.47 1.55 -40.99
C ASP A 155 21.54 1.55 -39.89
N HIS A 156 22.44 0.58 -39.91
CA HIS A 156 23.79 0.73 -39.33
C HIS A 156 24.74 -0.21 -40.08
N SER A 157 25.09 0.18 -41.31
CA SER A 157 26.30 -0.33 -42.00
C SER A 157 26.75 0.69 -43.04
N ARG A 158 27.49 1.70 -42.60
CA ARG A 158 28.62 2.25 -43.33
C ARG A 158 29.40 3.23 -42.45
#